data_5432d708fe1b977292c6a1dc9fc1e12b
#
_entry.id   5432d708fe1b977292c6a1dc9fc1e12b
#
_cell.length_a   1.000
_cell.length_b   1.000
_cell.length_c   1.000
_cell.angle_alpha   90.00
_cell.angle_beta   90.00
_cell.angle_gamma   90.00
#
_symmetry.space_group_name_H-M   'P 1'
#
loop_
_entity.id
_entity.type
_entity.pdbx_description
1 polymer ?
#
loop_
_entity_poly.entity_id
_entity_poly.type
_entity_poly.pdbx_seq_one_letter_code
_entity_poly.pdbx_strand_id
1 'polypeptide(L)'
;MDVLQNMMLFSELVQCGGNVYTWCYDAKGKLLRSNCPDEAFLASAFELFGCKQRMLEHGNRDDVPVTLGTALGLLWGAAFEKEEGKLKRVWVIGPVFHRDVTMRGIEDGLKYYSKLEISVAWTIQLYKALEKVSTLQNTIIYRYLRMMHYCLTGQRLELSCVNSSTAQEERLESSAIPHDRYKVWMAEQGMLQMVRTGDMNYKQALSNCMSISAGVPVQSSDFLRQSKTSIIVFTSLVCRAAIEGGLSPEEAYSLGDSYIQAAEAAKSLDELAPLAMMMYDDFIRRVHKHRTNPNLSMQIQKNVWITSR
;
A
#
# COMPACT_ATOMS: atom_id res chain seq x y z
N MET A 1 29.67 8.34 -26.21
CA MET A 1 30.09 7.66 -24.97
C MET A 1 29.54 6.23 -25.06
N ASP A 2 30.34 5.24 -24.70
CA ASP A 2 29.87 3.85 -24.73
C ASP A 2 28.80 3.64 -23.65
N VAL A 3 27.77 2.86 -23.99
CA VAL A 3 26.67 2.51 -23.07
C VAL A 3 27.19 1.96 -21.73
N LEU A 4 28.23 1.13 -21.80
CA LEU A 4 28.84 0.55 -20.62
C LEU A 4 29.47 1.64 -19.70
N GLN A 5 30.16 2.62 -20.28
CA GLN A 5 30.76 3.73 -19.51
C GLN A 5 29.68 4.59 -18.84
N ASN A 6 28.59 4.89 -19.54
CA ASN A 6 27.45 5.62 -18.97
C ASN A 6 26.84 4.89 -17.78
N MET A 7 26.66 3.57 -17.89
CA MET A 7 26.09 2.76 -16.82
C MET A 7 27.05 2.59 -15.63
N MET A 8 28.35 2.55 -15.88
CA MET A 8 29.36 2.54 -14.80
C MET A 8 29.33 3.85 -14.01
N LEU A 9 29.34 4.99 -14.71
CA LEU A 9 29.23 6.31 -14.07
C LEU A 9 27.92 6.44 -13.29
N PHE A 10 26.78 5.98 -13.87
CA PHE A 10 25.50 5.96 -13.18
C PHE A 10 25.58 5.13 -11.89
N SER A 11 26.19 3.93 -11.94
CA SER A 11 26.36 3.06 -10.77
C SER A 11 27.14 3.74 -9.65
N GLU A 12 28.22 4.43 -9.97
CA GLU A 12 29.02 5.18 -9.01
C GLU A 12 28.23 6.35 -8.39
N LEU A 13 27.51 7.12 -9.21
CA LEU A 13 26.69 8.24 -8.73
C LEU A 13 25.58 7.79 -7.77
N VAL A 14 24.90 6.69 -8.09
CA VAL A 14 23.83 6.16 -7.24
C VAL A 14 24.39 5.64 -5.92
N GLN A 15 25.56 5.03 -5.93
CA GLN A 15 26.23 4.54 -4.74
C GLN A 15 26.70 5.68 -3.82
N CYS A 16 27.08 6.83 -4.36
CA CYS A 16 27.41 8.01 -3.55
C CYS A 16 26.20 8.54 -2.73
N GLY A 17 24.98 8.30 -3.20
CA GLY A 17 23.75 8.77 -2.56
C GLY A 17 23.20 7.86 -1.47
N GLY A 18 23.78 6.66 -1.27
CA GLY A 18 23.30 5.66 -0.29
C GLY A 18 23.63 4.23 -0.69
N ASN A 19 23.22 3.27 0.13
CA ASN A 19 23.39 1.84 -0.14
C ASN A 19 22.40 1.32 -1.20
N VAL A 20 22.51 1.85 -2.41
CA VAL A 20 21.71 1.43 -3.56
C VAL A 20 22.62 0.75 -4.56
N TYR A 21 22.37 -0.50 -4.82
CA TYR A 21 23.24 -1.33 -5.64
C TYR A 21 22.73 -1.47 -7.06
N THR A 22 23.65 -1.72 -7.98
CA THR A 22 23.36 -1.97 -9.38
C THR A 22 23.85 -3.34 -9.80
N TRP A 23 23.14 -3.95 -10.74
CA TRP A 23 23.36 -5.29 -11.22
C TRP A 23 23.26 -5.29 -12.74
N CYS A 24 24.06 -6.10 -13.40
CA CYS A 24 23.99 -6.30 -14.84
C CYS A 24 23.83 -7.79 -15.13
N TYR A 25 22.78 -8.15 -15.84
CA TYR A 25 22.48 -9.50 -16.29
C TYR A 25 22.58 -9.60 -17.81
N ASP A 26 22.96 -10.77 -18.34
CA ASP A 26 22.80 -11.05 -19.75
C ASP A 26 21.33 -11.35 -20.13
N ALA A 27 21.06 -11.53 -21.43
CA ALA A 27 19.72 -11.84 -21.91
C ALA A 27 19.15 -13.18 -21.40
N LYS A 28 19.97 -14.05 -20.84
CA LYS A 28 19.57 -15.34 -20.23
C LYS A 28 19.40 -15.24 -18.72
N GLY A 29 19.63 -14.07 -18.12
CA GLY A 29 19.55 -13.83 -16.68
C GLY A 29 20.77 -14.31 -15.90
N LYS A 30 21.92 -14.52 -16.55
CA LYS A 30 23.18 -14.76 -15.85
C LYS A 30 23.73 -13.42 -15.36
N LEU A 31 24.08 -13.35 -14.08
CA LEU A 31 24.72 -12.17 -13.52
C LEU A 31 26.12 -11.98 -14.13
N LEU A 32 26.36 -10.81 -14.69
CA LEU A 32 27.63 -10.41 -15.28
C LEU A 32 28.46 -9.54 -14.34
N ARG A 33 27.79 -8.67 -13.59
CA ARG A 33 28.43 -7.70 -12.71
C ARG A 33 27.45 -7.15 -11.66
N SER A 34 27.96 -6.87 -10.47
CA SER A 34 27.28 -6.09 -9.44
C SER A 34 28.29 -5.27 -8.62
N ASN A 35 27.83 -4.24 -7.95
CA ASN A 35 28.59 -3.52 -6.91
C ASN A 35 28.06 -3.81 -5.50
N CYS A 36 27.20 -4.82 -5.33
CA CYS A 36 26.63 -5.19 -4.06
C CYS A 36 27.60 -6.05 -3.23
N PRO A 37 27.89 -5.73 -1.97
CA PRO A 37 28.73 -6.55 -1.10
C PRO A 37 28.16 -7.94 -0.82
N ASP A 38 26.83 -8.05 -0.71
CA ASP A 38 26.13 -9.31 -0.45
C ASP A 38 25.56 -9.92 -1.77
N GLU A 39 26.33 -9.80 -2.87
CA GLU A 39 25.91 -10.12 -4.24
C GLU A 39 25.29 -11.52 -4.35
N ALA A 40 25.99 -12.55 -3.92
CA ALA A 40 25.54 -13.93 -4.11
C ALA A 40 24.20 -14.20 -3.41
N PHE A 41 24.02 -13.66 -2.20
CA PHE A 41 22.82 -13.87 -1.42
C PHE A 41 21.63 -13.07 -1.99
N LEU A 42 21.80 -11.78 -2.27
CA LEU A 42 20.71 -10.94 -2.79
C LEU A 42 20.33 -11.31 -4.24
N ALA A 43 21.27 -11.82 -5.05
CA ALA A 43 20.95 -12.40 -6.34
C ALA A 43 20.07 -13.66 -6.22
N SER A 44 20.38 -14.53 -5.23
CA SER A 44 19.55 -15.70 -4.97
C SER A 44 18.16 -15.32 -4.46
N ALA A 45 18.05 -14.28 -3.62
CA ALA A 45 16.77 -13.74 -3.17
C ALA A 45 15.95 -13.14 -4.31
N PHE A 46 16.58 -12.41 -5.23
CA PHE A 46 15.97 -11.87 -6.44
C PHE A 46 15.37 -12.95 -7.33
N GLU A 47 16.06 -14.09 -7.46
CA GLU A 47 15.56 -15.24 -8.20
C GLU A 47 14.45 -15.98 -7.42
N LEU A 48 14.66 -16.26 -6.14
CA LEU A 48 13.71 -16.98 -5.28
C LEU A 48 12.34 -16.28 -5.20
N PHE A 49 12.33 -14.95 -5.16
CA PHE A 49 11.10 -14.15 -5.15
C PHE A 49 10.48 -13.94 -6.54
N GLY A 50 10.95 -14.63 -7.57
CA GLY A 50 10.42 -14.58 -8.94
C GLY A 50 10.73 -13.28 -9.69
N CYS A 51 11.50 -12.35 -9.11
CA CYS A 51 11.81 -11.07 -9.74
C CYS A 51 12.63 -11.23 -11.01
N LYS A 52 13.59 -12.17 -11.02
CA LYS A 52 14.43 -12.46 -12.19
C LYS A 52 13.61 -12.94 -13.38
N GLN A 53 12.65 -13.84 -13.16
CA GLN A 53 11.80 -14.35 -14.23
C GLN A 53 10.93 -13.22 -14.80
N ARG A 54 10.24 -12.47 -13.96
CA ARG A 54 9.40 -11.32 -14.38
C ARG A 54 10.20 -10.26 -15.15
N MET A 55 11.43 -9.98 -14.70
CA MET A 55 12.37 -9.09 -15.38
C MET A 55 12.64 -9.52 -16.81
N LEU A 56 12.96 -10.80 -17.01
CA LEU A 56 13.29 -11.35 -18.34
C LEU A 56 12.06 -11.40 -19.24
N GLU A 57 10.91 -11.81 -18.73
CA GLU A 57 9.63 -11.82 -19.45
C GLU A 57 9.26 -10.42 -19.93
N HIS A 58 9.40 -9.41 -19.05
CA HIS A 58 9.13 -8.03 -19.42
C HIS A 58 10.12 -7.52 -20.48
N GLY A 59 11.42 -7.72 -20.26
CA GLY A 59 12.46 -7.26 -21.20
C GLY A 59 12.37 -7.87 -22.61
N ASN A 60 11.83 -9.09 -22.72
CA ASN A 60 11.57 -9.70 -24.01
C ASN A 60 10.34 -9.14 -24.73
N ARG A 61 9.38 -8.58 -24.01
CA ARG A 61 8.13 -7.99 -24.55
C ARG A 61 8.24 -6.50 -24.77
N ASP A 62 8.89 -5.79 -23.84
CA ASP A 62 8.91 -4.33 -23.78
C ASP A 62 10.35 -3.84 -23.54
N ASP A 63 10.63 -2.58 -23.85
CA ASP A 63 11.89 -1.89 -23.57
C ASP A 63 11.74 -0.80 -22.48
N VAL A 64 10.51 -0.53 -22.07
CA VAL A 64 10.19 0.41 -20.98
C VAL A 64 10.69 -0.15 -19.63
N PRO A 65 11.34 0.66 -18.79
CA PRO A 65 11.76 0.23 -17.47
C PRO A 65 10.62 -0.26 -16.60
N VAL A 66 10.91 -1.23 -15.74
CA VAL A 66 9.92 -1.84 -14.85
C VAL A 66 10.42 -1.86 -13.40
N THR A 67 9.50 -1.68 -12.45
CA THR A 67 9.75 -1.97 -11.03
C THR A 67 9.28 -3.38 -10.69
N LEU A 68 10.06 -4.09 -9.88
CA LEU A 68 9.86 -5.48 -9.49
C LEU A 68 9.73 -5.55 -7.96
N GLY A 69 8.50 -5.61 -7.48
CA GLY A 69 8.21 -5.68 -6.05
C GLY A 69 8.10 -7.10 -5.53
N THR A 70 8.30 -7.26 -4.21
CA THR A 70 8.10 -8.51 -3.46
C THR A 70 7.08 -8.34 -2.35
N ALA A 71 6.57 -9.45 -1.83
CA ALA A 71 5.68 -9.43 -0.67
C ALA A 71 6.38 -8.93 0.63
N LEU A 72 7.71 -8.92 0.67
CA LEU A 72 8.50 -8.38 1.78
C LEU A 72 8.60 -6.84 1.76
N GLY A 73 8.07 -6.17 0.73
CA GLY A 73 8.24 -4.73 0.54
C GLY A 73 9.57 -4.34 -0.11
N LEU A 74 10.38 -5.31 -0.55
CA LEU A 74 11.57 -5.05 -1.35
C LEU A 74 11.18 -4.68 -2.78
N LEU A 75 11.88 -3.70 -3.33
CA LEU A 75 11.69 -3.19 -4.67
C LEU A 75 13.01 -3.19 -5.41
N TRP A 76 13.02 -3.74 -6.62
CA TRP A 76 14.06 -3.57 -7.62
C TRP A 76 13.51 -2.79 -8.81
N GLY A 77 14.37 -2.15 -9.53
CA GLY A 77 14.04 -1.54 -10.81
C GLY A 77 14.90 -2.13 -11.91
N ALA A 78 14.35 -2.38 -13.09
CA ALA A 78 15.08 -2.90 -14.24
C ALA A 78 14.92 -2.01 -15.46
N ALA A 79 16.02 -1.85 -16.23
CA ALA A 79 16.05 -1.18 -17.52
C ALA A 79 16.81 -2.06 -18.52
N PHE A 80 16.43 -1.97 -19.79
CA PHE A 80 16.77 -2.95 -20.82
C PHE A 80 17.65 -2.36 -21.91
N GLU A 81 18.75 -3.05 -22.19
CA GLU A 81 19.61 -2.77 -23.34
C GLU A 81 19.23 -3.75 -24.46
N LYS A 82 18.79 -3.22 -25.58
CA LYS A 82 18.45 -3.99 -26.77
C LYS A 82 19.41 -3.68 -27.93
N GLU A 83 19.66 -4.67 -28.73
CA GLU A 83 20.41 -4.55 -29.98
C GLU A 83 19.60 -5.21 -31.09
N GLU A 84 19.31 -4.47 -32.14
CA GLU A 84 18.43 -4.93 -33.24
C GLU A 84 17.07 -5.47 -32.76
N GLY A 85 16.49 -4.85 -31.70
CA GLY A 85 15.21 -5.26 -31.10
C GLY A 85 15.28 -6.49 -30.18
N LYS A 86 16.45 -7.12 -30.03
CA LYS A 86 16.65 -8.27 -29.14
C LYS A 86 17.28 -7.82 -27.82
N LEU A 87 16.83 -8.42 -26.72
CA LEU A 87 17.40 -8.17 -25.40
C LEU A 87 18.88 -8.59 -25.39
N LYS A 88 19.77 -7.68 -25.02
CA LYS A 88 21.20 -7.90 -24.90
C LYS A 88 21.65 -8.01 -23.46
N ARG A 89 21.28 -7.01 -22.66
CA ARG A 89 21.60 -6.94 -21.23
C ARG A 89 20.44 -6.31 -20.45
N VAL A 90 20.34 -6.65 -19.18
CA VAL A 90 19.41 -6.02 -18.24
C VAL A 90 20.21 -5.39 -17.12
N TRP A 91 19.95 -4.13 -16.88
CA TRP A 91 20.51 -3.41 -15.76
C TRP A 91 19.46 -3.26 -14.67
N VAL A 92 19.82 -3.65 -13.45
CA VAL A 92 18.91 -3.64 -12.28
C VAL A 92 19.47 -2.74 -11.23
N ILE A 93 18.61 -2.03 -10.52
CA ILE A 93 18.91 -1.19 -9.36
C ILE A 93 18.13 -1.67 -8.16
N GLY A 94 18.74 -1.66 -6.98
CA GLY A 94 18.14 -2.14 -5.73
C GLY A 94 18.89 -3.34 -5.16
N PRO A 95 18.33 -4.08 -4.17
CA PRO A 95 17.00 -3.84 -3.58
C PRO A 95 16.95 -2.56 -2.75
N VAL A 96 15.75 -2.02 -2.62
CA VAL A 96 15.43 -0.96 -1.68
C VAL A 96 14.09 -1.24 -1.02
N PHE A 97 13.84 -0.70 0.15
CA PHE A 97 12.49 -0.61 0.68
C PHE A 97 11.80 0.65 0.14
N HIS A 98 10.57 0.54 -0.30
CA HIS A 98 9.79 1.69 -0.79
C HIS A 98 8.96 2.37 0.32
N ARG A 99 8.99 1.77 1.52
CA ARG A 99 8.33 2.23 2.76
C ARG A 99 9.08 1.67 3.95
N ASP A 100 8.84 2.22 5.12
CA ASP A 100 9.33 1.63 6.35
C ASP A 100 8.70 0.26 6.55
N VAL A 101 9.55 -0.76 6.71
CA VAL A 101 9.14 -2.15 6.86
C VAL A 101 9.52 -2.61 8.26
N THR A 102 8.53 -3.09 9.00
CA THR A 102 8.75 -3.70 10.32
C THR A 102 9.16 -5.15 10.18
N MET A 103 9.83 -5.71 11.20
CA MET A 103 10.16 -7.15 11.26
C MET A 103 8.94 -8.02 11.03
N ARG A 104 7.79 -7.66 11.64
CA ARG A 104 6.52 -8.36 11.43
C ARG A 104 6.05 -8.31 9.98
N GLY A 105 6.24 -7.17 9.30
CA GLY A 105 5.92 -7.04 7.88
C GLY A 105 6.76 -7.96 6.98
N ILE A 106 8.04 -8.17 7.35
CA ILE A 106 8.93 -9.12 6.65
C ILE A 106 8.46 -10.56 6.91
N GLU A 107 8.13 -10.92 8.16
CA GLU A 107 7.62 -12.24 8.52
C GLU A 107 6.31 -12.56 7.77
N ASP A 108 5.37 -11.62 7.72
CA ASP A 108 4.12 -11.77 6.98
C ASP A 108 4.36 -11.89 5.47
N GLY A 109 5.33 -11.13 4.94
CA GLY A 109 5.78 -11.26 3.57
C GLY A 109 6.40 -12.63 3.25
N LEU A 110 7.18 -13.21 4.19
CA LEU A 110 7.74 -14.55 4.03
C LEU A 110 6.68 -15.66 4.02
N LYS A 111 5.57 -15.49 4.76
CA LYS A 111 4.42 -16.42 4.70
C LYS A 111 3.82 -16.52 3.29
N TYR A 112 3.90 -15.46 2.50
CA TYR A 112 3.49 -15.49 1.09
C TYR A 112 4.28 -16.51 0.29
N TYR A 113 5.56 -16.67 0.62
CA TYR A 113 6.47 -17.61 0.00
C TYR A 113 6.56 -18.96 0.74
N SER A 114 5.55 -19.32 1.55
CA SER A 114 5.52 -20.56 2.35
C SER A 114 5.59 -21.85 1.53
N LYS A 115 5.26 -21.79 0.22
CA LYS A 115 5.43 -22.91 -0.71
C LYS A 115 6.89 -23.15 -1.11
N LEU A 116 7.76 -22.17 -0.88
CA LEU A 116 9.19 -22.31 -1.09
C LEU A 116 9.76 -22.85 0.23
N GLU A 117 10.49 -23.95 0.17
CA GLU A 117 11.16 -24.55 1.34
C GLU A 117 12.34 -23.68 1.78
N ILE A 118 12.03 -22.54 2.42
CA ILE A 118 13.04 -21.60 2.90
C ILE A 118 13.57 -22.09 4.24
N SER A 119 14.87 -22.38 4.32
CA SER A 119 15.53 -22.82 5.55
C SER A 119 15.64 -21.67 6.58
N VAL A 120 15.65 -22.02 7.86
CA VAL A 120 15.87 -21.05 8.96
C VAL A 120 17.22 -20.31 8.78
N ALA A 121 18.28 -21.03 8.36
CA ALA A 121 19.58 -20.42 8.12
C ALA A 121 19.52 -19.35 7.00
N TRP A 122 18.79 -19.60 5.92
CA TRP A 122 18.58 -18.63 4.84
C TRP A 122 17.80 -17.42 5.33
N THR A 123 16.77 -17.62 6.16
CA THR A 123 15.98 -16.54 6.76
C THR A 123 16.84 -15.64 7.64
N ILE A 124 17.73 -16.19 8.46
CA ILE A 124 18.66 -15.40 9.29
C ILE A 124 19.61 -14.57 8.41
N GLN A 125 20.11 -15.15 7.31
CA GLN A 125 20.95 -14.40 6.36
C GLN A 125 20.16 -13.29 5.66
N LEU A 126 18.88 -13.54 5.35
CA LEU A 126 18.00 -12.53 4.79
C LEU A 126 17.89 -11.32 5.73
N TYR A 127 17.58 -11.52 7.00
CA TYR A 127 17.48 -10.41 7.95
C TYR A 127 18.76 -9.59 8.02
N LYS A 128 19.93 -10.23 8.07
CA LYS A 128 21.24 -9.54 8.07
C LYS A 128 21.47 -8.74 6.80
N ALA A 129 21.07 -9.26 5.64
CA ALA A 129 21.20 -8.53 4.37
C ALA A 129 20.23 -7.36 4.31
N LEU A 130 19.00 -7.51 4.83
CA LEU A 130 17.97 -6.48 4.83
C LEU A 130 18.29 -5.29 5.73
N GLU A 131 19.07 -5.47 6.80
CA GLU A 131 19.54 -4.37 7.66
C GLU A 131 20.37 -3.33 6.89
N LYS A 132 21.02 -3.74 5.79
CA LYS A 132 21.85 -2.87 4.95
C LYS A 132 21.08 -2.24 3.80
N VAL A 133 19.83 -2.64 3.58
CA VAL A 133 18.99 -2.16 2.48
C VAL A 133 18.41 -0.80 2.81
N SER A 134 18.64 0.18 1.95
CA SER A 134 18.13 1.54 2.11
C SER A 134 16.62 1.63 1.86
N THR A 135 15.96 2.54 2.56
CA THR A 135 14.58 2.95 2.26
C THR A 135 14.61 4.14 1.32
N LEU A 136 13.93 4.03 0.17
CA LEU A 136 13.80 5.10 -0.81
C LEU A 136 12.33 5.31 -1.22
N GLN A 137 11.95 6.56 -1.41
CA GLN A 137 10.65 6.89 -1.98
C GLN A 137 10.54 6.38 -3.42
N ASN A 138 9.35 5.91 -3.82
CA ASN A 138 9.08 5.42 -5.17
C ASN A 138 9.47 6.43 -6.26
N THR A 139 9.26 7.73 -6.01
CA THR A 139 9.64 8.81 -6.94
C THR A 139 11.13 8.83 -7.24
N ILE A 140 11.98 8.45 -6.28
CA ILE A 140 13.45 8.41 -6.48
C ILE A 140 13.81 7.21 -7.35
N ILE A 141 13.24 6.04 -7.09
CA ILE A 141 13.45 4.84 -7.92
C ILE A 141 13.02 5.09 -9.37
N TYR A 142 11.86 5.71 -9.59
CA TYR A 142 11.40 6.05 -10.94
C TYR A 142 12.34 7.04 -11.65
N ARG A 143 12.93 8.00 -10.92
CA ARG A 143 13.94 8.89 -11.48
C ARG A 143 15.21 8.14 -11.86
N TYR A 144 15.68 7.20 -11.04
CA TYR A 144 16.81 6.35 -11.36
C TYR A 144 16.54 5.48 -12.59
N LEU A 145 15.38 4.87 -12.70
CA LEU A 145 14.99 4.07 -13.86
C LEU A 145 14.96 4.90 -15.15
N ARG A 146 14.45 6.11 -15.11
CA ARG A 146 14.50 7.04 -16.25
C ARG A 146 15.94 7.36 -16.65
N MET A 147 16.81 7.63 -15.69
CA MET A 147 18.22 7.90 -15.97
C MET A 147 18.93 6.67 -16.54
N MET A 148 18.65 5.48 -15.99
CA MET A 148 19.17 4.23 -16.55
C MET A 148 18.71 4.04 -18.00
N HIS A 149 17.43 4.21 -18.27
CA HIS A 149 16.89 4.11 -19.64
C HIS A 149 17.58 5.11 -20.58
N TYR A 150 17.74 6.35 -20.12
CA TYR A 150 18.46 7.36 -20.91
C TYR A 150 19.92 6.96 -21.17
N CYS A 151 20.64 6.43 -20.18
CA CYS A 151 22.02 5.94 -20.33
C CYS A 151 22.12 4.79 -21.33
N LEU A 152 21.08 3.94 -21.43
CA LEU A 152 21.04 2.77 -22.29
C LEU A 152 20.62 3.10 -23.73
N THR A 153 19.64 4.02 -23.89
CA THR A 153 18.97 4.25 -25.19
C THR A 153 19.17 5.64 -25.77
N GLY A 154 19.60 6.60 -24.95
CA GLY A 154 19.61 8.03 -25.29
C GLY A 154 18.23 8.70 -25.32
N GLN A 155 17.15 7.96 -25.03
CA GLN A 155 15.78 8.47 -25.06
C GLN A 155 15.31 8.90 -23.66
N ARG A 156 14.60 10.03 -23.58
CA ARG A 156 13.96 10.49 -22.32
C ARG A 156 12.55 9.95 -22.24
N LEU A 157 12.26 9.30 -21.11
CA LEU A 157 10.90 8.85 -20.77
C LEU A 157 10.24 9.79 -19.78
N GLU A 158 8.91 9.87 -19.81
CA GLU A 158 8.12 10.47 -18.75
C GLU A 158 7.99 9.51 -17.56
N LEU A 159 7.76 10.05 -16.34
CA LEU A 159 7.63 9.21 -15.14
C LEU A 159 6.44 8.25 -15.20
N SER A 160 5.39 8.64 -15.92
CA SER A 160 4.19 7.83 -16.14
C SER A 160 4.42 6.59 -17.01
N CYS A 161 5.53 6.55 -17.75
CA CYS A 161 5.84 5.42 -18.64
C CYS A 161 6.54 4.25 -17.94
N VAL A 162 6.97 4.40 -16.67
CA VAL A 162 7.63 3.30 -15.94
C VAL A 162 6.56 2.30 -15.49
N ASN A 163 6.65 1.08 -15.99
CA ASN A 163 5.73 0.01 -15.62
C ASN A 163 6.03 -0.50 -14.20
N SER A 164 5.02 -1.01 -13.52
CA SER A 164 5.18 -1.66 -12.23
C SER A 164 4.77 -3.14 -12.35
N SER A 165 5.61 -4.03 -11.85
CA SER A 165 5.31 -5.46 -11.72
C SER A 165 5.57 -5.86 -10.29
N THR A 166 4.51 -5.91 -9.49
CA THR A 166 4.61 -6.35 -8.10
C THR A 166 4.06 -7.76 -7.95
N ALA A 167 4.67 -8.56 -7.09
CA ALA A 167 4.12 -9.87 -6.71
C ALA A 167 2.70 -9.74 -6.11
N GLN A 168 2.27 -8.53 -5.77
CA GLN A 168 0.91 -8.20 -5.34
C GLN A 168 -0.04 -7.97 -6.51
N GLU A 169 0.44 -7.53 -7.70
CA GLU A 169 -0.41 -7.39 -8.89
C GLU A 169 -0.79 -8.75 -9.45
N GLU A 170 0.14 -9.71 -9.50
CA GLU A 170 -0.19 -11.11 -9.79
C GLU A 170 -1.17 -11.71 -8.76
N ARG A 171 -1.13 -11.21 -7.52
CA ARG A 171 -2.10 -11.57 -6.50
C ARG A 171 -3.44 -10.86 -6.66
N LEU A 172 -3.47 -9.67 -7.23
CA LEU A 172 -4.72 -8.96 -7.59
C LEU A 172 -5.39 -9.61 -8.81
N GLU A 173 -4.61 -10.20 -9.73
CA GLU A 173 -5.14 -10.94 -10.87
C GLU A 173 -5.44 -12.42 -10.52
N SER A 174 -4.62 -13.09 -9.69
CA SER A 174 -4.81 -14.49 -9.29
C SER A 174 -5.48 -14.68 -7.93
N SER A 175 -5.45 -13.66 -7.07
CA SER A 175 -6.19 -13.57 -5.80
C SER A 175 -6.99 -12.28 -5.71
N ALA A 176 -7.73 -11.96 -6.75
CA ALA A 176 -9.06 -11.45 -6.50
C ALA A 176 -9.75 -12.55 -5.68
N ILE A 177 -9.36 -12.71 -4.40
CA ILE A 177 -10.15 -13.44 -3.45
C ILE A 177 -11.37 -12.53 -3.24
N PRO A 178 -12.50 -12.79 -3.93
CA PRO A 178 -13.74 -12.03 -3.72
C PRO A 178 -14.15 -12.12 -2.23
N HIS A 179 -13.62 -13.12 -1.53
CA HIS A 179 -13.92 -13.45 -0.14
C HIS A 179 -13.42 -12.42 0.89
N ASP A 180 -12.24 -11.85 0.74
CA ASP A 180 -11.73 -10.93 1.77
C ASP A 180 -12.37 -9.54 1.64
N ARG A 181 -12.56 -9.04 0.43
CA ARG A 181 -13.30 -7.80 0.18
C ARG A 181 -14.78 -7.94 0.53
N TYR A 182 -15.36 -9.10 0.27
CA TYR A 182 -16.74 -9.39 0.67
C TYR A 182 -16.90 -9.44 2.20
N LYS A 183 -15.94 -10.04 2.91
CA LYS A 183 -15.94 -10.04 4.39
C LYS A 183 -15.80 -8.63 4.96
N VAL A 184 -14.92 -7.81 4.39
CA VAL A 184 -14.77 -6.40 4.79
C VAL A 184 -16.06 -5.63 4.55
N TRP A 185 -16.69 -5.81 3.37
CA TRP A 185 -17.97 -5.20 3.07
C TRP A 185 -19.08 -5.67 4.01
N MET A 186 -19.16 -6.98 4.30
CA MET A 186 -20.12 -7.53 5.27
C MET A 186 -19.91 -6.97 6.68
N ALA A 187 -18.66 -6.84 7.12
CA ALA A 187 -18.32 -6.24 8.40
C ALA A 187 -18.73 -4.76 8.46
N GLU A 188 -18.46 -4.01 7.39
CA GLU A 188 -18.89 -2.62 7.25
C GLU A 188 -20.43 -2.51 7.30
N GLN A 189 -21.15 -3.33 6.53
CA GLN A 189 -22.62 -3.34 6.56
C GLN A 189 -23.15 -3.68 7.96
N GLY A 190 -22.52 -4.61 8.67
CA GLY A 190 -22.86 -4.92 10.06
C GLY A 190 -22.71 -3.73 11.00
N MET A 191 -21.59 -2.99 10.88
CA MET A 191 -21.36 -1.77 11.65
C MET A 191 -22.41 -0.68 11.32
N LEU A 192 -22.66 -0.43 10.04
CA LEU A 192 -23.65 0.57 9.62
C LEU A 192 -25.07 0.19 10.08
N GLN A 193 -25.40 -1.11 10.09
CA GLN A 193 -26.68 -1.58 10.61
C GLN A 193 -26.86 -1.29 12.11
N MET A 194 -25.79 -1.43 12.89
CA MET A 194 -25.84 -1.07 14.32
C MET A 194 -26.11 0.42 14.54
N VAL A 195 -25.51 1.27 13.68
CA VAL A 195 -25.81 2.71 13.71
C VAL A 195 -27.28 2.95 13.34
N ARG A 196 -27.78 2.34 12.26
CA ARG A 196 -29.20 2.48 11.83
C ARG A 196 -30.18 2.09 12.92
N THR A 197 -29.84 1.07 13.69
CA THR A 197 -30.74 0.56 14.76
C THR A 197 -30.50 1.22 16.11
N GLY A 198 -29.40 1.92 16.29
CA GLY A 198 -28.99 2.47 17.59
C GLY A 198 -28.67 1.35 18.60
N ASP A 199 -28.04 0.25 18.15
CA ASP A 199 -27.77 -0.92 18.99
C ASP A 199 -26.60 -0.64 19.96
N MET A 200 -26.91 -0.59 21.24
CA MET A 200 -25.93 -0.32 22.32
C MET A 200 -24.97 -1.50 22.57
N ASN A 201 -25.23 -2.69 22.01
CA ASN A 201 -24.34 -3.87 22.15
C ASN A 201 -23.20 -3.89 21.12
N TYR A 202 -23.00 -2.81 20.37
CA TYR A 202 -22.04 -2.70 19.27
C TYR A 202 -20.58 -3.00 19.63
N LYS A 203 -20.17 -2.86 20.90
CA LYS A 203 -18.75 -2.97 21.31
C LYS A 203 -18.11 -4.31 20.97
N GLN A 204 -18.86 -5.40 21.11
CA GLN A 204 -18.38 -6.74 20.81
C GLN A 204 -18.25 -6.97 19.28
N ALA A 205 -19.21 -6.45 18.53
CA ALA A 205 -19.17 -6.54 17.07
C ALA A 205 -18.08 -5.65 16.47
N LEU A 206 -17.83 -4.47 17.04
CA LEU A 206 -16.76 -3.57 16.63
C LEU A 206 -15.38 -4.22 16.78
N SER A 207 -15.12 -4.92 17.90
CA SER A 207 -13.88 -5.67 18.10
C SER A 207 -13.63 -6.71 17.00
N ASN A 208 -14.67 -7.43 16.60
CA ASN A 208 -14.60 -8.41 15.52
C ASN A 208 -14.36 -7.74 14.15
N CYS A 209 -15.01 -6.61 13.88
CA CYS A 209 -14.86 -5.87 12.63
C CYS A 209 -13.49 -5.21 12.49
N MET A 210 -12.92 -4.66 13.57
CA MET A 210 -11.58 -4.09 13.54
C MET A 210 -10.50 -5.12 13.23
N SER A 211 -10.65 -6.37 13.69
CA SER A 211 -9.71 -7.44 13.36
C SER A 211 -9.78 -7.86 11.87
N ILE A 212 -10.95 -7.74 11.24
CA ILE A 212 -11.15 -8.01 9.81
C ILE A 212 -10.57 -6.86 8.96
N SER A 213 -10.81 -5.61 9.37
CA SER A 213 -10.31 -4.41 8.67
C SER A 213 -8.78 -4.27 8.73
N ALA A 214 -8.14 -4.78 9.79
CA ALA A 214 -6.68 -4.80 9.92
C ALA A 214 -5.99 -5.69 8.86
N GLY A 215 -6.74 -6.54 8.16
CA GLY A 215 -6.25 -7.40 7.07
C GLY A 215 -6.26 -6.73 5.69
N VAL A 216 -6.76 -5.50 5.55
CA VAL A 216 -6.79 -4.80 4.26
C VAL A 216 -5.40 -4.21 3.95
N PRO A 217 -4.80 -4.51 2.77
CA PRO A 217 -3.49 -3.98 2.40
C PRO A 217 -3.50 -2.45 2.35
N VAL A 218 -2.51 -1.85 3.00
CA VAL A 218 -2.26 -0.41 2.99
C VAL A 218 -1.76 0.00 1.61
N GLN A 219 -2.45 0.92 0.94
CA GLN A 219 -2.10 1.40 -0.41
C GLN A 219 -1.21 2.66 -0.42
N SER A 220 -0.88 3.22 0.73
CA SER A 220 -0.12 4.46 0.85
C SER A 220 1.17 4.28 1.64
N SER A 221 2.25 4.96 1.22
CA SER A 221 3.51 5.06 1.97
C SER A 221 3.37 5.86 3.28
N ASP A 222 2.30 6.63 3.43
CA ASP A 222 1.97 7.40 4.63
C ASP A 222 0.76 6.75 5.33
N PHE A 223 1.06 5.94 6.33
CA PHE A 223 0.08 5.20 7.12
C PHE A 223 -0.88 6.12 7.89
N LEU A 224 -0.39 7.25 8.39
CA LEU A 224 -1.22 8.24 9.07
C LEU A 224 -2.22 8.88 8.12
N ARG A 225 -1.78 9.27 6.93
CA ARG A 225 -2.65 9.85 5.89
C ARG A 225 -3.72 8.86 5.47
N GLN A 226 -3.36 7.60 5.26
CA GLN A 226 -4.33 6.57 4.89
C GLN A 226 -5.35 6.32 6.00
N SER A 227 -4.92 6.25 7.25
CA SER A 227 -5.80 6.07 8.40
C SER A 227 -6.76 7.25 8.54
N LYS A 228 -6.30 8.49 8.34
CA LYS A 228 -7.16 9.68 8.28
C LYS A 228 -8.23 9.54 7.19
N THR A 229 -7.81 9.21 5.97
CA THR A 229 -8.73 9.02 4.83
C THR A 229 -9.77 7.95 5.13
N SER A 230 -9.38 6.82 5.72
CA SER A 230 -10.31 5.74 6.09
C SER A 230 -11.34 6.20 7.12
N ILE A 231 -10.92 6.95 8.14
CA ILE A 231 -11.84 7.50 9.15
C ILE A 231 -12.81 8.51 8.52
N ILE A 232 -12.34 9.40 7.65
CA ILE A 232 -13.18 10.40 6.97
C ILE A 232 -14.25 9.71 6.11
N VAL A 233 -13.86 8.71 5.31
CA VAL A 233 -14.79 7.93 4.50
C VAL A 233 -15.80 7.20 5.38
N PHE A 234 -15.33 6.53 6.43
CA PHE A 234 -16.21 5.80 7.35
C PHE A 234 -17.18 6.75 8.09
N THR A 235 -16.71 7.92 8.52
CA THR A 235 -17.58 8.94 9.14
C THR A 235 -18.72 9.36 8.21
N SER A 236 -18.44 9.54 6.92
CA SER A 236 -19.46 9.88 5.92
C SER A 236 -20.51 8.77 5.75
N LEU A 237 -20.10 7.50 5.80
CA LEU A 237 -21.02 6.35 5.77
C LEU A 237 -21.85 6.25 7.03
N VAL A 238 -21.26 6.50 8.20
CA VAL A 238 -21.93 6.49 9.52
C VAL A 238 -22.97 7.63 9.60
N CYS A 239 -22.68 8.83 9.08
CA CYS A 239 -23.65 9.92 8.99
C CYS A 239 -24.90 9.49 8.23
N ARG A 240 -24.74 8.87 7.06
CA ARG A 240 -25.87 8.39 6.25
C ARG A 240 -26.67 7.31 6.97
N ALA A 241 -25.98 6.35 7.59
CA ALA A 241 -26.63 5.31 8.38
C ALA A 241 -27.42 5.88 9.58
N ALA A 242 -26.89 6.93 10.23
CA ALA A 242 -27.57 7.61 11.32
C ALA A 242 -28.83 8.36 10.85
N ILE A 243 -28.80 9.01 9.68
CA ILE A 243 -29.97 9.64 9.07
C ILE A 243 -31.04 8.57 8.75
N GLU A 244 -30.63 7.44 8.15
CA GLU A 244 -31.52 6.32 7.93
C GLU A 244 -32.11 5.75 9.25
N GLY A 245 -31.36 5.87 10.34
CA GLY A 245 -31.79 5.51 11.71
C GLY A 245 -32.71 6.50 12.39
N GLY A 246 -32.97 7.67 11.75
CA GLY A 246 -33.90 8.69 12.24
C GLY A 246 -33.25 9.96 12.81
N LEU A 247 -31.93 10.09 12.77
CA LEU A 247 -31.26 11.34 13.13
C LEU A 247 -31.51 12.40 12.05
N SER A 248 -31.66 13.69 12.42
CA SER A 248 -31.84 14.73 11.41
C SER A 248 -30.56 14.90 10.57
N PRO A 249 -30.67 15.21 9.25
CA PRO A 249 -29.51 15.47 8.41
C PRO A 249 -28.60 16.57 8.97
N GLU A 250 -29.17 17.63 9.53
CA GLU A 250 -28.42 18.76 10.09
C GLU A 250 -27.57 18.32 11.27
N GLU A 251 -28.14 17.51 12.18
CA GLU A 251 -27.42 16.99 13.33
C GLU A 251 -26.35 15.97 12.92
N ALA A 252 -26.68 15.08 11.99
CA ALA A 252 -25.76 14.05 11.52
C ALA A 252 -24.53 14.65 10.81
N TYR A 253 -24.75 15.61 9.89
CA TYR A 253 -23.64 16.22 9.18
C TYR A 253 -22.81 17.15 10.07
N SER A 254 -23.44 17.96 10.93
CA SER A 254 -22.70 18.83 11.87
C SER A 254 -21.79 18.01 12.80
N LEU A 255 -22.30 16.87 13.28
CA LEU A 255 -21.49 15.94 14.10
C LEU A 255 -20.37 15.31 13.27
N GLY A 256 -20.66 14.85 12.05
CA GLY A 256 -19.69 14.27 11.13
C GLY A 256 -18.56 15.25 10.79
N ASP A 257 -18.88 16.49 10.48
CA ASP A 257 -17.91 17.55 10.16
C ASP A 257 -16.95 17.79 11.34
N SER A 258 -17.45 17.76 12.56
CA SER A 258 -16.63 17.90 13.77
C SER A 258 -15.61 16.76 13.91
N TYR A 259 -16.02 15.52 13.63
CA TYR A 259 -15.13 14.35 13.67
C TYR A 259 -14.14 14.32 12.50
N ILE A 260 -14.56 14.75 11.31
CA ILE A 260 -13.68 14.89 10.14
C ILE A 260 -12.58 15.92 10.43
N GLN A 261 -12.93 17.09 10.95
CA GLN A 261 -11.95 18.12 11.34
C GLN A 261 -10.97 17.62 12.40
N ALA A 262 -11.46 16.89 13.41
CA ALA A 262 -10.61 16.29 14.44
C ALA A 262 -9.67 15.24 13.85
N ALA A 263 -10.13 14.41 12.89
CA ALA A 263 -9.31 13.41 12.21
C ALA A 263 -8.22 14.07 11.33
N GLU A 264 -8.56 15.16 10.64
CA GLU A 264 -7.57 15.93 9.87
C GLU A 264 -6.50 16.56 10.74
N ALA A 265 -6.89 17.08 11.91
CA ALA A 265 -5.98 17.71 12.86
C ALA A 265 -5.08 16.74 13.62
N ALA A 266 -5.43 15.44 13.70
CA ALA A 266 -4.67 14.43 14.41
C ALA A 266 -3.24 14.31 13.85
N LYS A 267 -2.24 14.15 14.73
CA LYS A 267 -0.82 14.09 14.36
C LYS A 267 -0.23 12.69 14.47
N SER A 268 -0.96 11.75 15.08
CA SER A 268 -0.51 10.37 15.29
C SER A 268 -1.66 9.37 15.17
N LEU A 269 -1.33 8.09 15.03
CA LEU A 269 -2.30 7.00 15.06
C LEU A 269 -2.94 6.83 16.44
N ASP A 270 -2.20 7.15 17.49
CA ASP A 270 -2.69 7.07 18.87
C ASP A 270 -3.80 8.09 19.16
N GLU A 271 -3.82 9.21 18.42
CA GLU A 271 -4.91 10.18 18.46
C GLU A 271 -6.12 9.73 17.61
N LEU A 272 -5.88 9.05 16.49
CA LEU A 272 -6.93 8.64 15.56
C LEU A 272 -7.77 7.46 16.07
N ALA A 273 -7.18 6.47 16.72
CA ALA A 273 -7.88 5.27 17.15
C ALA A 273 -9.00 5.57 18.15
N PRO A 274 -8.76 6.34 19.24
CA PRO A 274 -9.84 6.73 20.17
C PRO A 274 -10.89 7.64 19.50
N LEU A 275 -10.48 8.50 18.56
CA LEU A 275 -11.39 9.38 17.83
C LEU A 275 -12.42 8.58 17.02
N ALA A 276 -12.00 7.55 16.31
CA ALA A 276 -12.89 6.68 15.56
C ALA A 276 -13.90 5.95 16.45
N MET A 277 -13.46 5.50 17.63
CA MET A 277 -14.32 4.87 18.63
C MET A 277 -15.34 5.85 19.21
N MET A 278 -14.91 7.05 19.55
CA MET A 278 -15.79 8.10 20.08
C MET A 278 -16.84 8.51 19.04
N MET A 279 -16.46 8.70 17.80
CA MET A 279 -17.36 9.02 16.70
C MET A 279 -18.45 7.96 16.57
N TYR A 280 -18.07 6.70 16.52
CA TYR A 280 -19.01 5.60 16.34
C TYR A 280 -19.99 5.45 17.53
N ASP A 281 -19.49 5.58 18.78
CA ASP A 281 -20.28 5.57 20.01
C ASP A 281 -21.30 6.72 20.03
N ASP A 282 -20.87 7.93 19.67
CA ASP A 282 -21.72 9.12 19.71
C ASP A 282 -22.89 9.02 18.73
N PHE A 283 -22.63 8.58 17.49
CA PHE A 283 -23.69 8.36 16.51
C PHE A 283 -24.71 7.30 16.96
N ILE A 284 -24.25 6.16 17.48
CA ILE A 284 -25.14 5.10 17.96
C ILE A 284 -26.01 5.59 19.11
N ARG A 285 -25.42 6.30 20.09
CA ARG A 285 -26.17 6.85 21.24
C ARG A 285 -27.23 7.85 20.82
N ARG A 286 -26.93 8.71 19.85
CA ARG A 286 -27.88 9.69 19.33
C ARG A 286 -29.05 9.02 18.60
N VAL A 287 -28.76 8.07 17.73
CA VAL A 287 -29.80 7.29 17.05
C VAL A 287 -30.65 6.53 18.07
N HIS A 288 -30.02 5.87 19.04
CA HIS A 288 -30.73 5.19 20.13
C HIS A 288 -31.69 6.12 20.88
N LYS A 289 -31.21 7.28 21.28
CA LYS A 289 -32.02 8.29 21.97
C LYS A 289 -33.18 8.78 21.12
N HIS A 290 -32.98 9.00 19.82
CA HIS A 290 -34.06 9.38 18.90
C HIS A 290 -35.11 8.29 18.76
N ARG A 291 -34.71 7.03 18.67
CA ARG A 291 -35.65 5.90 18.54
C ARG A 291 -36.41 5.57 19.82
N THR A 292 -35.79 5.78 20.96
CA THR A 292 -36.42 5.50 22.27
C THR A 292 -37.30 6.68 22.77
N ASN A 293 -37.14 7.88 22.20
CA ASN A 293 -37.94 9.06 22.58
C ASN A 293 -38.64 9.71 21.37
N PRO A 294 -39.70 9.07 20.81
CA PRO A 294 -40.37 9.52 19.58
C PRO A 294 -41.05 10.91 19.71
N ASN A 295 -41.28 11.42 20.92
CA ASN A 295 -41.87 12.78 21.14
C ASN A 295 -40.92 13.90 20.71
N LEU A 296 -39.59 13.67 20.65
CA LEU A 296 -38.63 14.67 20.15
C LEU A 296 -38.66 14.77 18.60
N SER A 297 -38.89 13.68 17.91
CA SER A 297 -38.93 13.67 16.44
C SER A 297 -40.17 14.35 15.87
N MET A 298 -41.32 14.26 16.53
CA MET A 298 -42.53 14.98 16.11
C MET A 298 -42.48 16.48 16.34
N GLN A 299 -41.75 16.97 17.36
CA GLN A 299 -41.58 18.41 17.57
C GLN A 299 -40.67 19.06 16.54
N ILE A 300 -39.62 18.36 16.10
CA ILE A 300 -38.69 18.86 15.08
C ILE A 300 -39.37 18.90 13.71
N GLN A 301 -40.13 17.86 13.32
CA GLN A 301 -40.91 17.86 12.08
C GLN A 301 -42.00 18.97 12.05
N LYS A 302 -42.66 19.25 13.15
CA LYS A 302 -43.63 20.34 13.24
C LYS A 302 -42.96 21.72 13.10
N ASN A 303 -41.78 21.93 13.67
CA ASN A 303 -41.09 23.22 13.61
C ASN A 303 -40.52 23.51 12.19
N VAL A 304 -40.09 22.50 11.44
CA VAL A 304 -39.62 22.69 10.06
C VAL A 304 -40.78 23.08 9.13
N TRP A 305 -42.00 22.56 9.36
CA TRP A 305 -43.18 22.92 8.53
C TRP A 305 -43.74 24.32 8.87
N ILE A 306 -43.42 24.88 10.04
CA ILE A 306 -43.89 26.21 10.47
C ILE A 306 -42.96 27.32 9.93
N THR A 307 -41.69 27.03 9.73
CA THR A 307 -40.67 28.01 9.24
C THR A 307 -40.55 28.08 7.73
N SER A 308 -41.26 27.24 6.96
CA SER A 308 -41.27 27.21 5.48
C SER A 308 -42.56 27.74 4.87
N ARG A 309 -43.30 28.61 5.59
CA ARG A 309 -44.40 29.43 5.05
C ARG A 309 -44.15 30.90 5.17
#